data_770480d06ed44e8be815f71cc369342f
#
_entry.id   770480d06ed44e8be815f71cc369342f
#
_cell.length_a   1.000
_cell.length_b   1.000
_cell.length_c   1.000
_cell.angle_alpha   90.00
_cell.angle_beta   90.00
_cell.angle_gamma   90.00
#
_symmetry.space_group_name_H-M   'P 1'
#
loop_
_entity.id
_entity.type
_entity.pdbx_description
1 polymer ?
#
loop_
_entity_poly.entity_id
_entity_poly.type
_entity_poly.pdbx_seq_one_letter_code
_entity_poly.pdbx_strand_id
1 'polypeptide(L)'
;MNNVRGVQGYTGTYHGVKVSVMASGMGIPSIGIYSYELYNAFGVQNIMRIGSAGSINPDIHVRDIVIAQGACTDSNFLHQYHIDGTFAPIASYEMLRRAVASCEQVGATYHVGNVLSTDNFYNDDEGMPEVL
;
A
#
# COMPACT_ATOMS: atom_id res chain seq x y z
N MET A 1 22.06 7.60 -9.72
CA MET A 1 21.39 7.45 -8.42
C MET A 1 20.80 8.81 -8.05
N ASN A 2 19.52 8.90 -7.78
CA ASN A 2 18.88 10.16 -7.39
C ASN A 2 18.84 10.22 -5.86
N ASN A 3 19.40 11.28 -5.28
CA ASN A 3 19.45 11.51 -3.84
C ASN A 3 18.51 12.64 -3.40
N VAL A 4 17.63 13.11 -4.27
CA VAL A 4 16.69 14.18 -3.92
C VAL A 4 15.72 13.64 -2.86
N ARG A 5 15.64 14.31 -1.71
CA ARG A 5 14.81 13.94 -0.56
C ARG A 5 15.03 12.51 -0.02
N GLY A 6 16.17 11.90 -0.31
CA GLY A 6 16.45 10.52 0.10
C GLY A 6 15.60 9.45 -0.60
N VAL A 7 14.81 9.82 -1.58
CA VAL A 7 14.02 8.87 -2.37
C VAL A 7 14.91 8.25 -3.44
N GLN A 8 15.20 6.98 -3.27
CA GLN A 8 16.04 6.21 -4.19
C GLN A 8 15.19 5.24 -4.99
N GLY A 9 15.57 5.03 -6.25
CA GLY A 9 14.92 4.08 -7.14
C GLY A 9 15.94 3.26 -7.92
N TYR A 10 15.60 2.02 -8.18
CA TYR A 10 16.40 1.07 -8.93
C TYR A 10 15.54 0.38 -9.97
N THR A 11 16.09 0.21 -11.17
CA THR A 11 15.45 -0.55 -12.24
C THR A 11 16.37 -1.69 -12.64
N GLY A 12 15.80 -2.87 -12.80
CA GLY A 12 16.51 -4.08 -13.20
C GLY A 12 15.59 -5.09 -13.85
N THR A 13 16.05 -6.32 -13.91
CA THR A 13 15.26 -7.44 -14.42
C THR A 13 15.19 -8.54 -13.37
N TYR A 14 14.01 -9.13 -13.24
CA TYR A 14 13.76 -10.29 -12.41
C TYR A 14 13.09 -11.38 -13.27
N HIS A 15 13.72 -12.54 -13.42
CA HIS A 15 13.29 -13.60 -14.34
C HIS A 15 12.95 -13.11 -15.75
N GLY A 16 13.79 -12.20 -16.29
CA GLY A 16 13.60 -11.62 -17.62
C GLY A 16 12.55 -10.50 -17.71
N VAL A 17 11.84 -10.22 -16.64
CA VAL A 17 10.85 -9.13 -16.56
C VAL A 17 11.49 -7.88 -15.99
N LYS A 18 11.30 -6.73 -16.65
CA LYS A 18 11.77 -5.44 -16.18
C LYS A 18 10.92 -4.99 -14.97
N VAL A 19 11.60 -4.70 -13.88
CA VAL A 19 10.97 -4.20 -12.64
C VAL A 19 11.73 -2.99 -12.11
N SER A 20 11.00 -2.11 -11.45
CA SER A 20 11.58 -0.97 -10.72
C SER A 20 11.10 -1.02 -9.28
N VAL A 21 11.99 -0.65 -8.36
CA VAL A 21 11.69 -0.47 -6.94
C VAL A 21 12.14 0.92 -6.54
N MET A 22 11.29 1.65 -5.84
CA MET A 22 11.65 2.98 -5.34
C MET A 22 11.01 3.24 -3.97
N ALA A 23 11.65 4.08 -3.19
CA ALA A 23 11.07 4.61 -1.97
C ALA A 23 9.89 5.54 -2.30
N SER A 24 8.83 5.51 -1.49
CA SER A 24 7.62 6.31 -1.70
C SER A 24 7.42 7.42 -0.65
N GLY A 25 8.36 7.58 0.27
CA GLY A 25 8.18 8.49 1.40
C GLY A 25 7.15 7.97 2.41
N MET A 26 6.62 8.84 3.24
CA MET A 26 5.63 8.52 4.26
C MET A 26 4.30 9.21 3.98
N GLY A 27 3.22 8.52 4.33
CA GLY A 27 1.87 9.05 4.30
C GLY A 27 1.20 9.06 2.94
N ILE A 28 -0.12 9.26 2.97
CA ILE A 28 -0.98 9.26 1.78
C ILE A 28 -0.58 10.33 0.76
N PRO A 29 -0.29 11.60 1.16
CA PRO A 29 0.10 12.61 0.20
C PRO A 29 1.40 12.30 -0.55
N SER A 30 2.37 11.68 0.12
CA SER A 30 3.64 11.33 -0.51
C SER A 30 3.47 10.27 -1.59
N ILE A 31 2.80 9.15 -1.28
CA ILE A 31 2.54 8.12 -2.29
C ILE A 31 1.60 8.63 -3.39
N GLY A 32 0.69 9.55 -3.08
CA GLY A 32 -0.17 10.19 -4.06
C GLY A 32 0.63 10.93 -5.14
N ILE A 33 1.65 11.71 -4.75
CA ILE A 33 2.54 12.41 -5.70
C ILE A 33 3.27 11.41 -6.58
N TYR A 34 3.97 10.44 -5.98
CA TYR A 34 4.78 9.49 -6.76
C TYR A 34 3.94 8.61 -7.68
N SER A 35 2.80 8.11 -7.21
CA SER A 35 1.93 7.28 -8.05
C SER A 35 1.35 8.08 -9.23
N TYR A 36 0.96 9.32 -8.99
CA TYR A 36 0.47 10.20 -10.04
C TYR A 36 1.52 10.43 -11.14
N GLU A 37 2.75 10.76 -10.74
CA GLU A 37 3.84 10.97 -11.70
C GLU A 37 4.22 9.68 -12.44
N LEU A 38 4.28 8.55 -11.74
CA LEU A 38 4.62 7.26 -12.34
C LEU A 38 3.59 6.86 -13.42
N TYR A 39 2.30 7.05 -13.15
CA TYR A 39 1.27 6.74 -14.13
C TYR A 39 1.27 7.72 -15.30
N ASN A 40 1.34 9.03 -15.05
CA ASN A 40 1.13 10.03 -16.07
C ASN A 40 2.39 10.42 -16.85
N ALA A 41 3.54 10.47 -16.19
CA ALA A 41 4.79 10.90 -16.82
C ALA A 41 5.65 9.73 -17.32
N PHE A 42 5.56 8.57 -16.69
CA PHE A 42 6.41 7.42 -16.99
C PHE A 42 5.64 6.22 -17.58
N GLY A 43 4.33 6.32 -17.72
CA GLY A 43 3.50 5.29 -18.33
C GLY A 43 3.49 3.96 -17.56
N VAL A 44 3.73 3.99 -16.27
CA VAL A 44 3.65 2.81 -15.40
C VAL A 44 2.20 2.34 -15.36
N GLN A 45 1.98 1.06 -15.54
CA GLN A 45 0.65 0.48 -15.57
C GLN A 45 0.26 -0.20 -14.26
N ASN A 46 1.22 -0.71 -13.51
CA ASN A 46 0.98 -1.42 -12.27
C ASN A 46 1.94 -0.92 -11.18
N ILE A 47 1.39 -0.61 -10.03
CA ILE A 47 2.15 -0.23 -8.85
C ILE A 47 1.73 -1.15 -7.71
N MET A 48 2.71 -1.73 -7.01
CA MET A 48 2.51 -2.46 -5.78
C MET A 48 3.27 -1.77 -4.67
N ARG A 49 2.56 -1.32 -3.64
CA ARG A 49 3.20 -0.78 -2.45
C ARG A 49 3.51 -1.92 -1.49
N ILE A 50 4.74 -1.96 -1.03
CA ILE A 50 5.19 -2.87 0.03
C ILE A 50 5.67 -2.05 1.23
N GLY A 51 5.38 -2.54 2.43
CA GLY A 51 5.74 -1.85 3.66
C GLY A 51 5.39 -2.68 4.87
N SER A 52 5.49 -2.09 6.03
CA SER A 52 5.05 -2.69 7.29
C SER A 52 3.68 -2.17 7.70
N ALA A 53 2.95 -2.97 8.47
CA ALA A 53 1.68 -2.59 9.08
C ALA A 53 1.61 -3.18 10.50
N GLY A 54 0.84 -2.54 11.38
CA GLY A 54 0.39 -3.15 12.62
C GLY A 54 -0.85 -4.01 12.38
N SER A 55 -1.15 -4.93 13.27
CA SER A 55 -2.38 -5.71 13.25
C SER A 55 -3.12 -5.56 14.57
N ILE A 56 -4.43 -5.41 14.46
CA ILE A 56 -5.38 -5.50 15.59
C ILE A 56 -5.97 -6.91 15.73
N ASN A 57 -5.78 -7.76 14.71
CA ASN A 57 -6.20 -9.15 14.76
C ASN A 57 -5.12 -9.99 15.46
N PRO A 58 -5.45 -10.68 16.59
CA PRO A 58 -4.49 -11.48 17.34
C PRO A 58 -3.97 -12.71 16.58
N ASP A 59 -4.67 -13.14 15.52
CA ASP A 59 -4.26 -14.28 14.69
C ASP A 59 -3.20 -13.93 13.65
N ILE A 60 -2.87 -12.65 13.51
CA ILE A 60 -1.83 -12.17 12.59
C ILE A 60 -0.54 -11.91 13.37
N HIS A 61 0.51 -12.62 13.01
CA HIS A 61 1.78 -12.60 13.73
C HIS A 61 2.85 -11.82 12.97
N VAL A 62 3.90 -11.47 13.69
CA VAL A 62 5.09 -10.83 13.09
C VAL A 62 5.68 -11.75 12.02
N ARG A 63 5.94 -11.20 10.84
CA ARG A 63 6.39 -11.84 9.59
C ARG A 63 5.28 -12.44 8.73
N ASP A 64 4.03 -12.42 9.17
CA ASP A 64 2.93 -12.74 8.27
C ASP A 64 2.80 -11.65 7.19
N ILE A 65 2.33 -12.04 6.03
CA ILE A 65 2.10 -11.13 4.92
C ILE A 65 0.62 -10.73 4.92
N VAL A 66 0.36 -9.43 4.99
CA VAL A 66 -1.01 -8.90 4.83
C VAL A 66 -1.17 -8.37 3.41
N ILE A 67 -2.10 -8.96 2.66
CA ILE A 67 -2.45 -8.55 1.31
C ILE A 67 -3.73 -7.72 1.39
N ALA A 68 -3.60 -6.41 1.17
CA ALA A 68 -4.73 -5.50 1.22
C ALA A 68 -5.64 -5.70 -0.01
N GLN A 69 -6.89 -6.12 0.22
CA GLN A 69 -7.92 -6.15 -0.82
C GLN A 69 -8.67 -4.82 -0.91
N GLY A 70 -8.75 -4.08 0.17
CA GLY A 70 -9.34 -2.76 0.25
C GLY A 70 -8.65 -1.92 1.32
N ALA A 71 -8.89 -0.63 1.30
CA ALA A 71 -8.35 0.30 2.28
C ALA A 71 -9.48 1.15 2.87
N CYS A 72 -9.59 1.13 4.19
CA CYS A 72 -10.35 2.12 4.95
C CYS A 72 -9.44 3.33 5.22
N THR A 73 -10.02 4.49 5.39
CA THR A 73 -9.27 5.69 5.75
C THR A 73 -10.13 6.70 6.50
N ASP A 74 -9.51 7.38 7.43
CA ASP A 74 -10.05 8.57 8.11
C ASP A 74 -9.52 9.87 7.47
N SER A 75 -8.66 9.75 6.45
CA SER A 75 -8.09 10.88 5.73
C SER A 75 -9.12 11.58 4.85
N ASN A 76 -9.06 12.90 4.81
CA ASN A 76 -9.83 13.70 3.86
C ASN A 76 -9.19 13.81 2.47
N PHE A 77 -8.17 12.99 2.18
CA PHE A 77 -7.40 13.06 0.93
C PHE A 77 -8.27 12.93 -0.33
N LEU A 78 -9.32 12.11 -0.27
CA LEU A 78 -10.22 11.88 -1.41
C LEU A 78 -11.12 13.09 -1.73
N HIS A 79 -11.31 14.02 -0.79
CA HIS A 79 -12.15 15.20 -0.99
C HIS A 79 -11.69 16.08 -2.16
N GLN A 80 -10.38 16.10 -2.44
CA GLN A 80 -9.82 16.87 -3.56
C GLN A 80 -10.31 16.43 -4.94
N TYR A 81 -10.83 15.20 -5.07
CA TYR A 81 -11.31 14.66 -6.33
C TYR A 81 -12.78 15.00 -6.62
N HIS A 82 -13.46 15.71 -5.70
CA HIS A 82 -14.86 16.14 -5.83
C HIS A 82 -15.81 15.00 -6.22
N ILE A 83 -15.62 13.83 -5.65
CA ILE A 83 -16.47 12.67 -5.90
C ILE A 83 -17.74 12.81 -5.06
N ASP A 84 -18.90 12.83 -5.72
CA ASP A 84 -20.19 12.78 -5.04
C ASP A 84 -20.45 11.34 -4.55
N GLY A 85 -20.35 11.14 -3.23
CA GLY A 85 -20.54 9.85 -2.59
C GLY A 85 -19.26 9.28 -1.96
N THR A 86 -19.27 7.98 -1.69
CA THR A 86 -18.16 7.28 -1.05
C THR A 86 -17.42 6.43 -2.08
N PHE A 87 -16.13 6.68 -2.23
CA PHE A 87 -15.25 5.84 -3.05
C PHE A 87 -14.74 4.67 -2.20
N ALA A 88 -14.79 3.46 -2.75
CA ALA A 88 -14.22 2.26 -2.13
C ALA A 88 -12.88 1.92 -2.78
N PRO A 89 -11.75 2.26 -2.14
CA PRO A 89 -10.42 1.93 -2.67
C PRO A 89 -10.16 0.44 -2.53
N ILE A 90 -10.19 -0.25 -3.66
CA ILE A 90 -9.94 -1.68 -3.76
C ILE A 90 -8.71 -1.96 -4.61
N ALA A 91 -8.02 -3.05 -4.30
CA ALA A 91 -6.87 -3.50 -5.07
C ALA A 91 -7.27 -4.04 -6.43
N SER A 92 -6.34 -4.01 -7.39
CA SER A 92 -6.48 -4.77 -8.62
C SER A 92 -6.62 -6.26 -8.30
N TYR A 93 -7.73 -6.88 -8.69
CA TYR A 93 -7.98 -8.30 -8.46
C TYR A 93 -6.87 -9.19 -9.04
N GLU A 94 -6.39 -8.86 -10.23
CA GLU A 94 -5.32 -9.63 -10.88
C GLU A 94 -4.01 -9.56 -10.10
N MET A 95 -3.63 -8.39 -9.59
CA MET A 95 -2.43 -8.25 -8.77
C MET A 95 -2.58 -8.94 -7.41
N LEU A 96 -3.75 -8.82 -6.79
CA LEU A 96 -4.05 -9.49 -5.53
C LEU A 96 -3.95 -11.01 -5.68
N ARG A 97 -4.60 -11.58 -6.69
CA ARG A 97 -4.56 -13.02 -6.98
C ARG A 97 -3.13 -13.53 -7.20
N ARG A 98 -2.30 -12.75 -7.91
CA ARG A 98 -0.89 -13.09 -8.12
C ARG A 98 -0.07 -13.00 -6.84
N ALA A 99 -0.35 -12.03 -5.98
CA ALA A 99 0.32 -11.95 -4.67
C ALA A 99 0.00 -13.16 -3.80
N VAL A 100 -1.28 -13.57 -3.74
CA VAL A 100 -1.70 -14.80 -3.05
C VAL A 100 -0.96 -16.03 -3.59
N ALA A 101 -0.99 -16.24 -4.91
CA ALA A 101 -0.31 -17.37 -5.52
C ALA A 101 1.21 -17.38 -5.25
N SER A 102 1.83 -16.20 -5.18
CA SER A 102 3.25 -16.09 -4.84
C SER A 102 3.52 -16.47 -3.37
N CYS A 103 2.65 -16.07 -2.45
CA CYS A 103 2.76 -16.48 -1.04
C CYS A 103 2.64 -18.00 -0.90
N GLU A 104 1.67 -18.60 -1.58
CA GLU A 104 1.48 -20.07 -1.60
C GLU A 104 2.71 -20.79 -2.17
N GLN A 105 3.26 -20.29 -3.27
CA GLN A 105 4.43 -20.87 -3.92
C GLN A 105 5.68 -20.87 -3.02
N VAL A 106 5.87 -19.81 -2.22
CA VAL A 106 7.03 -19.71 -1.31
C VAL A 106 6.75 -20.24 0.09
N GLY A 107 5.53 -20.70 0.37
CA GLY A 107 5.10 -21.21 1.67
C GLY A 107 5.03 -20.14 2.76
N ALA A 108 4.73 -18.90 2.40
CA ALA A 108 4.59 -17.81 3.35
C ALA A 108 3.18 -17.81 3.96
N THR A 109 3.09 -17.54 5.26
CA THR A 109 1.80 -17.26 5.91
C THR A 109 1.28 -15.91 5.43
N TYR A 110 0.04 -15.88 4.96
CA TYR A 110 -0.57 -14.65 4.48
C TYR A 110 -2.04 -14.52 4.90
N HIS A 111 -2.50 -13.30 4.95
CA HIS A 111 -3.88 -12.92 5.25
C HIS A 111 -4.36 -11.93 4.20
N VAL A 112 -5.60 -12.08 3.75
CA VAL A 112 -6.22 -11.14 2.82
C VAL A 112 -7.32 -10.39 3.55
N GLY A 113 -7.27 -9.07 3.55
CA GLY A 113 -8.25 -8.28 4.28
C GLY A 113 -8.13 -6.79 3.98
N ASN A 114 -8.90 -6.00 4.70
CA ASN A 114 -8.82 -4.55 4.62
C ASN A 114 -7.67 -4.04 5.49
N VAL A 115 -7.08 -2.92 5.05
CA VAL A 115 -6.11 -2.16 5.85
C VAL A 115 -6.70 -0.78 6.18
N LEU A 116 -6.27 -0.22 7.29
CA LEU A 116 -6.55 1.17 7.63
C LEU A 116 -5.35 2.04 7.26
N SER A 117 -5.61 3.11 6.51
CA SER A 117 -4.64 4.17 6.24
C SER A 117 -5.12 5.44 6.92
N THR A 118 -4.33 5.96 7.84
CA THR A 118 -4.63 7.15 8.63
C THR A 118 -3.59 8.23 8.41
N ASP A 119 -3.98 9.49 8.59
CA ASP A 119 -3.06 10.63 8.55
C ASP A 119 -2.23 10.75 9.84
N ASN A 120 -2.70 10.17 10.95
CA ASN A 120 -2.02 10.17 12.23
C ASN A 120 -1.39 8.81 12.50
N PHE A 121 -0.06 8.78 12.71
CA PHE A 121 0.64 7.55 13.05
C PHE A 121 0.54 7.23 14.56
N TYR A 122 0.61 8.24 15.38
CA TYR A 122 0.46 8.13 16.83
C TYR A 122 -0.89 8.67 17.25
N ASN A 123 -1.65 7.89 17.98
CA ASN A 123 -2.94 8.29 18.52
C ASN A 123 -2.84 8.29 20.05
N ASP A 124 -2.87 9.48 20.63
CA ASP A 124 -2.82 9.67 22.09
C ASP A 124 -4.22 9.65 22.74
N ASP A 125 -5.25 9.33 21.98
CA ASP A 125 -6.62 9.30 22.47
C ASP A 125 -6.92 7.97 23.18
N GLU A 126 -6.88 7.99 24.52
CA GLU A 126 -7.25 6.86 25.37
C GLU A 126 -8.73 6.43 25.20
N GLY A 127 -9.52 7.19 24.45
CA GLY A 127 -10.93 6.95 24.17
C GLY A 127 -11.23 6.26 22.84
N MET A 128 -10.23 5.91 22.04
CA MET A 128 -10.49 5.11 20.83
C MET A 128 -10.97 3.72 21.23
N PRO A 129 -12.17 3.31 20.80
CA PRO A 129 -12.59 1.94 21.09
C PRO A 129 -11.62 0.94 20.43
N GLU A 130 -11.27 -0.09 21.18
CA GLU A 130 -10.51 -1.27 20.69
C GLU A 130 -11.27 -2.03 19.58
N VAL A 131 -12.16 -1.33 18.87
CA VAL A 131 -13.09 -1.92 17.91
C VAL A 131 -12.81 -1.36 16.53
N LEU A 132 -11.95 -2.03 15.83
CA LEU A 132 -12.05 -2.18 14.38
C LEU A 132 -11.80 -3.63 14.02
#